data_1a67f9a6dead1fa96998e4382cea46f0
#
_entry.id   1a67f9a6dead1fa96998e4382cea46f0
#
_cell.length_a   1.000
_cell.length_b   1.000
_cell.length_c   1.000
_cell.angle_alpha   90.00
_cell.angle_beta   90.00
_cell.angle_gamma   90.00
#
_symmetry.space_group_name_H-M   'P 1'
#
loop_
_entity.id
_entity.type
_entity.pdbx_description
1 polymer ?
#
loop_
_entity_poly.entity_id
_entity_poly.type
_entity_poly.pdbx_seq_one_letter_code
_entity_poly.pdbx_strand_id
1 'polypeptide(L)'
;TTRAVKFDPANEETLAKLTALFGIADEPWLSIDFSTWYGPSAHDFEQLKTAILTQKVVTFDYYNAKGEMSFRSVEPIQLVFKSMSWYLKAYCLAKQESRMFKLSRIIRLRVSEQQFTKRLPEIQVDKSLKPQAPDMIHLKMLVSSELGYRIFDDFPIEAIQRGSSKALLVEGDFPKTDWLYSYILSLGQAVKILEPLDFKHELITLIKKMEENYHE
;
A
#
# COMPACT_ATOMS: atom_id res chain seq x y z
N THR A 1 -8.99 -34.54 1.80
CA THR A 1 -8.30 -34.29 0.51
C THR A 1 -7.59 -32.96 0.63
N THR A 2 -6.35 -32.98 1.07
CA THR A 2 -5.48 -31.82 1.30
C THR A 2 -5.11 -31.24 -0.07
N ARG A 3 -5.60 -30.05 -0.37
CA ARG A 3 -5.16 -29.28 -1.53
C ARG A 3 -3.77 -28.72 -1.21
N ALA A 4 -2.75 -29.24 -1.85
CA ALA A 4 -1.41 -28.70 -1.80
C ALA A 4 -1.44 -27.27 -2.37
N VAL A 5 -1.19 -26.28 -1.50
CA VAL A 5 -0.91 -24.91 -1.90
C VAL A 5 0.46 -24.93 -2.57
N LYS A 6 0.56 -24.49 -3.82
CA LYS A 6 1.86 -24.29 -4.48
C LYS A 6 2.54 -23.11 -3.78
N PHE A 7 3.50 -23.41 -2.93
CA PHE A 7 4.36 -22.43 -2.29
C PHE A 7 5.37 -21.88 -3.31
N ASP A 8 5.46 -20.57 -3.39
CA ASP A 8 6.55 -19.88 -4.05
C ASP A 8 7.76 -19.89 -3.09
N PRO A 9 8.95 -20.33 -3.51
CA PRO A 9 10.16 -20.41 -2.66
C PRO A 9 10.53 -19.10 -1.96
N ALA A 10 10.20 -17.96 -2.54
CA ALA A 10 10.40 -16.63 -1.91
C ALA A 10 9.55 -16.44 -0.64
N ASN A 11 8.42 -17.11 -0.56
CA ASN A 11 7.53 -17.05 0.61
C ASN A 11 7.98 -18.00 1.72
N GLU A 12 8.58 -19.15 1.41
CA GLU A 12 9.02 -20.12 2.43
C GLU A 12 10.11 -19.56 3.34
N GLU A 13 11.13 -18.88 2.80
CA GLU A 13 12.21 -18.31 3.63
C GLU A 13 11.71 -17.14 4.49
N THR A 14 10.78 -16.33 3.96
CA THR A 14 10.15 -15.23 4.70
C THR A 14 9.22 -15.77 5.78
N LEU A 15 8.47 -16.82 5.48
CA LEU A 15 7.62 -17.53 6.43
C LEU A 15 8.47 -18.16 7.55
N ALA A 16 9.53 -18.86 7.22
CA ALA A 16 10.45 -19.46 8.18
C ALA A 16 11.09 -18.42 9.12
N LYS A 17 11.46 -17.25 8.60
CA LYS A 17 12.00 -16.15 9.41
C LYS A 17 10.96 -15.51 10.32
N LEU A 18 9.74 -15.32 9.85
CA LEU A 18 8.63 -14.84 10.67
C LEU A 18 8.24 -15.88 11.73
N THR A 19 8.18 -17.14 11.36
CA THR A 19 7.93 -18.27 12.27
C THR A 19 9.01 -18.34 13.36
N ALA A 20 10.27 -18.17 13.02
CA ALA A 20 11.37 -18.12 13.98
C ALA A 20 11.33 -16.89 14.90
N LEU A 21 10.95 -15.72 14.36
CA LEU A 21 10.87 -14.45 15.11
C LEU A 21 9.73 -14.46 16.15
N PHE A 22 8.61 -15.10 15.82
CA PHE A 22 7.46 -15.19 16.71
C PHE A 22 7.42 -16.48 17.55
N GLY A 23 8.43 -17.35 17.41
CA GLY A 23 8.48 -18.63 18.12
C GLY A 23 7.34 -19.58 17.73
N ILE A 24 6.75 -19.39 16.55
CA ILE A 24 5.63 -20.18 16.04
C ILE A 24 6.25 -21.33 15.23
N ALA A 25 6.50 -22.46 15.86
CA ALA A 25 6.82 -23.70 15.16
C ALA A 25 5.50 -24.34 14.71
N ASP A 26 5.32 -24.55 13.40
CA ASP A 26 4.26 -25.35 12.74
C ASP A 26 2.94 -25.53 13.54
N GLU A 27 2.39 -24.44 14.07
CA GLU A 27 1.16 -24.48 14.83
C GLU A 27 -0.03 -24.50 13.85
N PRO A 28 -0.87 -25.54 13.87
CA PRO A 28 -1.96 -25.71 12.88
C PRO A 28 -3.06 -24.63 12.98
N TRP A 29 -3.01 -23.77 14.01
CA TRP A 29 -3.98 -22.69 14.22
C TRP A 29 -3.63 -21.39 13.47
N LEU A 30 -2.43 -21.27 12.88
CA LEU A 30 -2.00 -20.08 12.13
C LEU A 30 -1.63 -20.45 10.71
N SER A 31 -2.30 -19.84 9.75
CA SER A 31 -1.93 -19.87 8.35
C SER A 31 -1.79 -18.43 7.85
N ILE A 32 -0.65 -18.10 7.25
CA ILE A 32 -0.40 -16.78 6.69
C ILE A 32 -0.33 -16.91 5.17
N ASP A 33 -1.27 -16.30 4.47
CA ASP A 33 -1.28 -16.23 3.01
C ASP A 33 -0.84 -14.84 2.57
N PHE A 34 0.29 -14.78 1.87
CA PHE A 34 0.84 -13.57 1.26
C PHE A 34 0.47 -13.44 -0.23
N SER A 35 -0.38 -14.32 -0.74
CA SER A 35 -0.84 -14.21 -2.13
C SER A 35 -1.73 -12.98 -2.27
N THR A 36 -1.21 -11.96 -2.92
CA THR A 36 -2.02 -10.81 -3.35
C THR A 36 -2.28 -10.93 -4.84
N TRP A 37 -3.49 -10.62 -5.28
CA TRP A 37 -3.84 -10.62 -6.71
C TRP A 37 -2.91 -9.74 -7.57
N TYR A 38 -2.21 -8.80 -6.94
CA TYR A 38 -1.31 -7.83 -7.58
C TYR A 38 0.02 -7.70 -6.82
N GLY A 39 0.59 -8.82 -6.35
CA GLY A 39 1.94 -8.85 -5.80
C GLY A 39 3.00 -8.58 -6.89
N PRO A 40 4.23 -8.20 -6.50
CA PRO A 40 5.35 -8.18 -7.44
C PRO A 40 5.51 -9.58 -8.02
N SER A 41 5.97 -9.68 -9.28
CA SER A 41 6.29 -11.00 -9.82
C SER A 41 7.36 -11.65 -8.94
N ALA A 42 7.26 -12.96 -8.71
CA ALA A 42 8.28 -13.70 -7.95
C ALA A 42 9.67 -13.45 -8.55
N HIS A 43 9.75 -13.32 -9.87
CA HIS A 43 10.97 -13.05 -10.60
C HIS A 43 11.57 -11.67 -10.23
N ASP A 44 10.78 -10.60 -10.21
CA ASP A 44 11.25 -9.25 -9.85
C ASP A 44 11.70 -9.19 -8.39
N PHE A 45 10.98 -9.89 -7.51
CA PHE A 45 11.34 -9.98 -6.10
C PHE A 45 12.70 -10.64 -5.90
N GLU A 46 12.95 -11.79 -6.54
CA GLU A 46 14.24 -12.50 -6.47
C GLU A 46 15.39 -11.71 -7.12
N GLN A 47 15.12 -11.02 -8.23
CA GLN A 47 16.10 -10.11 -8.83
C GLN A 47 16.50 -8.98 -7.88
N LEU A 48 15.54 -8.35 -7.22
CA LEU A 48 15.80 -7.28 -6.24
C LEU A 48 16.54 -7.81 -5.01
N LYS A 49 16.15 -8.96 -4.48
CA LYS A 49 16.83 -9.63 -3.37
C LYS A 49 18.30 -9.90 -3.73
N THR A 50 18.54 -10.48 -4.90
CA THR A 50 19.90 -10.76 -5.40
C THR A 50 20.70 -9.45 -5.57
N ALA A 51 20.12 -8.42 -6.17
CA ALA A 51 20.79 -7.13 -6.35
C ALA A 51 21.15 -6.45 -5.02
N ILE A 52 20.30 -6.57 -4.00
CA ILE A 52 20.60 -6.09 -2.64
C ILE A 52 21.79 -6.85 -2.03
N LEU A 53 21.77 -8.18 -2.12
CA LEU A 53 22.80 -9.03 -1.53
C LEU A 53 24.14 -8.89 -2.24
N THR A 54 24.12 -8.72 -3.57
CA THR A 54 25.34 -8.58 -4.41
C THR A 54 25.75 -7.12 -4.64
N GLN A 55 25.03 -6.16 -4.05
CA GLN A 55 25.30 -4.73 -4.15
C GLN A 55 25.36 -4.23 -5.61
N LYS A 56 24.44 -4.67 -6.43
CA LYS A 56 24.32 -4.26 -7.84
C LYS A 56 23.26 -3.18 -8.01
N VAL A 57 23.59 -2.17 -8.81
CA VAL A 57 22.65 -1.11 -9.22
C VAL A 57 21.50 -1.73 -10.00
N VAL A 58 20.27 -1.26 -9.74
CA VAL A 58 19.10 -1.65 -10.50
C VAL A 58 18.50 -0.46 -11.26
N THR A 59 17.94 -0.75 -12.42
CA THR A 59 17.26 0.24 -13.26
C THR A 59 15.85 -0.21 -13.56
N PHE A 60 14.91 0.73 -13.62
CA PHE A 60 13.51 0.47 -13.92
C PHE A 60 12.76 1.74 -14.32
N ASP A 61 11.62 1.55 -14.95
CA ASP A 61 10.65 2.62 -15.13
C ASP A 61 9.68 2.61 -13.94
N TYR A 62 9.35 3.79 -13.45
CA TYR A 62 8.52 3.95 -12.26
C TYR A 62 7.33 4.86 -12.51
N TYR A 63 6.13 4.36 -12.21
CA TYR A 63 4.91 5.16 -12.16
C TYR A 63 4.76 5.81 -10.79
N ASN A 64 4.79 7.14 -10.74
CA ASN A 64 4.56 7.88 -9.50
C ASN A 64 3.04 7.99 -9.17
N ALA A 65 2.72 8.57 -8.01
CA ALA A 65 1.33 8.77 -7.60
C ALA A 65 0.57 9.80 -8.48
N LYS A 66 1.29 10.60 -9.29
CA LYS A 66 0.70 11.57 -10.22
C LYS A 66 0.43 10.99 -11.61
N GLY A 67 0.68 9.69 -11.82
CA GLY A 67 0.51 9.04 -13.12
C GLY A 67 1.67 9.30 -14.10
N GLU A 68 2.79 9.87 -13.65
CA GLU A 68 3.93 10.16 -14.49
C GLU A 68 4.91 8.98 -14.48
N MET A 69 5.35 8.57 -15.65
CA MET A 69 6.39 7.55 -15.81
C MET A 69 7.78 8.20 -15.87
N SER A 70 8.75 7.61 -15.20
CA SER A 70 10.12 8.10 -15.18
C SER A 70 11.12 6.97 -14.98
N PHE A 71 12.22 7.02 -15.74
CA PHE A 71 13.33 6.10 -15.56
C PHE A 71 14.07 6.36 -14.26
N ARG A 72 14.43 5.28 -13.56
CA ARG A 72 15.18 5.30 -12.31
C ARG A 72 16.39 4.39 -12.39
N SER A 73 17.52 4.89 -11.86
CA SER A 73 18.70 4.10 -11.55
C SER A 73 18.96 4.25 -10.06
N VAL A 74 19.03 3.14 -9.34
CA VAL A 74 19.07 3.15 -7.87
C VAL A 74 20.02 2.11 -7.31
N GLU A 75 20.61 2.41 -6.15
CA GLU A 75 21.34 1.47 -5.32
C GLU A 75 20.33 0.84 -4.34
N PRO A 76 19.93 -0.43 -4.51
CA PRO A 76 18.92 -1.06 -3.68
C PRO A 76 19.47 -1.31 -2.27
N ILE A 77 18.67 -1.01 -1.23
CA ILE A 77 19.06 -1.13 0.17
C ILE A 77 18.31 -2.25 0.86
N GLN A 78 16.98 -2.26 0.73
CA GLN A 78 16.11 -3.14 1.49
C GLN A 78 14.75 -3.30 0.83
N LEU A 79 14.17 -4.51 0.93
CA LEU A 79 12.74 -4.75 0.67
C LEU A 79 11.96 -4.55 1.97
N VAL A 80 10.88 -3.79 1.91
CA VAL A 80 10.03 -3.46 3.06
C VAL A 80 8.60 -3.83 2.75
N PHE A 81 7.98 -4.64 3.60
CA PHE A 81 6.54 -4.90 3.56
C PHE A 81 5.84 -3.95 4.51
N LYS A 82 4.95 -3.11 3.99
CA LYS A 82 4.20 -2.11 4.77
C LYS A 82 2.84 -1.86 4.14
N SER A 83 1.80 -1.76 4.97
CA SER A 83 0.42 -1.48 4.52
C SER A 83 0.01 -2.38 3.35
N MET A 84 0.14 -3.70 3.56
CA MET A 84 -0.19 -4.76 2.59
C MET A 84 0.48 -4.61 1.22
N SER A 85 1.65 -3.97 1.17
CA SER A 85 2.37 -3.72 -0.08
C SER A 85 3.88 -3.83 0.12
N TRP A 86 4.56 -4.32 -0.91
CA TRP A 86 6.01 -4.36 -0.95
C TRP A 86 6.60 -3.08 -1.50
N TYR A 87 7.69 -2.64 -0.90
CA TYR A 87 8.46 -1.46 -1.28
C TYR A 87 9.95 -1.79 -1.37
N LEU A 88 10.61 -1.19 -2.34
CA LEU A 88 12.07 -1.12 -2.41
C LEU A 88 12.52 0.19 -1.77
N LYS A 89 13.27 0.11 -0.67
CA LYS A 89 14.07 1.23 -0.17
C LYS A 89 15.38 1.25 -0.94
N ALA A 90 15.70 2.37 -1.60
CA ALA A 90 16.89 2.49 -2.41
C ALA A 90 17.40 3.94 -2.43
N TYR A 91 18.69 4.11 -2.68
CA TYR A 91 19.28 5.43 -2.97
C TYR A 91 19.12 5.75 -4.44
N CYS A 92 18.40 6.81 -4.76
CA CYS A 92 18.13 7.24 -6.13
C CYS A 92 19.30 8.07 -6.67
N LEU A 93 20.01 7.57 -7.68
CA LEU A 93 21.17 8.25 -8.22
C LEU A 93 20.82 9.60 -8.85
N ALA A 94 19.69 9.70 -9.54
CA ALA A 94 19.24 10.94 -10.20
C ALA A 94 18.81 12.03 -9.20
N LYS A 95 18.33 11.66 -8.01
CA LYS A 95 17.85 12.59 -6.98
C LYS A 95 18.81 12.73 -5.81
N GLN A 96 19.84 11.87 -5.74
CA GLN A 96 20.86 11.85 -4.69
C GLN A 96 20.28 11.74 -3.27
N GLU A 97 19.19 10.98 -3.13
CA GLU A 97 18.49 10.77 -1.84
C GLU A 97 17.92 9.36 -1.74
N SER A 98 17.69 8.89 -0.51
CA SER A 98 16.97 7.64 -0.26
C SER A 98 15.49 7.80 -0.55
N ARG A 99 14.90 6.84 -1.28
CA ARG A 99 13.49 6.82 -1.65
C ARG A 99 12.88 5.45 -1.47
N MET A 100 11.56 5.45 -1.31
CA MET A 100 10.74 4.25 -1.29
C MET A 100 9.99 4.11 -2.62
N PHE A 101 10.12 2.94 -3.25
CA PHE A 101 9.46 2.61 -4.51
C PHE A 101 8.51 1.44 -4.27
N LYS A 102 7.21 1.63 -4.51
CA LYS A 102 6.24 0.53 -4.42
C LYS A 102 6.49 -0.46 -5.55
N LEU A 103 6.69 -1.76 -5.23
CA LEU A 103 7.08 -2.76 -6.22
C LEU A 103 6.07 -2.89 -7.36
N SER A 104 4.77 -2.82 -7.07
CA SER A 104 3.71 -2.88 -8.08
C SER A 104 3.72 -1.72 -9.10
N ARG A 105 4.56 -0.70 -8.91
CA ARG A 105 4.74 0.44 -9.81
C ARG A 105 6.09 0.42 -10.54
N ILE A 106 6.88 -0.62 -10.33
CA ILE A 106 8.16 -0.86 -11.02
C ILE A 106 7.87 -1.64 -12.29
N ILE A 107 8.38 -1.18 -13.40
CA ILE A 107 8.20 -1.79 -14.73
C ILE A 107 9.58 -1.93 -15.38
N ARG A 108 9.80 -3.02 -16.12
CA ARG A 108 11.04 -3.28 -16.86
C ARG A 108 12.28 -3.25 -15.93
N LEU A 109 12.19 -3.91 -14.79
CA LEU A 109 13.30 -4.05 -13.85
C LEU A 109 14.50 -4.73 -14.54
N ARG A 110 15.68 -4.18 -14.34
CA ARG A 110 16.96 -4.76 -14.80
C ARG A 110 18.01 -4.59 -13.73
N VAL A 111 18.78 -5.64 -13.50
CA VAL A 111 19.98 -5.61 -12.64
C VAL A 111 21.17 -5.28 -13.54
N SER A 112 21.91 -4.26 -13.19
CA SER A 112 23.12 -3.88 -13.94
C SER A 112 24.34 -4.64 -13.42
N GLU A 113 25.43 -4.68 -14.21
CA GLU A 113 26.71 -5.21 -13.72
C GLU A 113 27.46 -4.22 -12.81
N GLN A 114 27.00 -2.98 -12.72
CA GLN A 114 27.60 -1.95 -11.89
C GLN A 114 27.39 -2.28 -10.42
N GLN A 115 28.48 -2.40 -9.69
CA GLN A 115 28.45 -2.56 -8.23
C GLN A 115 28.53 -1.19 -7.54
N PHE A 116 27.96 -1.10 -6.36
CA PHE A 116 28.11 0.06 -5.48
C PHE A 116 28.64 -0.38 -4.12
N THR A 117 29.35 0.52 -3.45
CA THR A 117 29.75 0.27 -2.05
C THR A 117 28.55 0.51 -1.16
N LYS A 118 28.19 -0.49 -0.36
CA LYS A 118 27.07 -0.42 0.58
C LYS A 118 27.21 0.83 1.43
N ARG A 119 26.39 1.82 1.16
CA ARG A 119 26.24 2.95 2.06
C ARG A 119 25.63 2.39 3.34
N LEU A 120 26.35 2.46 4.45
CA LEU A 120 25.73 2.19 5.74
C LEU A 120 24.49 3.05 5.77
N PRO A 121 23.31 2.49 6.11
CA PRO A 121 22.17 3.34 6.31
C PRO A 121 22.57 4.32 7.41
N GLU A 122 22.92 5.54 7.05
CA GLU A 122 22.73 6.60 8.01
C GLU A 122 21.30 6.40 8.49
N ILE A 123 21.12 6.25 9.78
CA ILE A 123 19.82 6.37 10.43
C ILE A 123 19.47 7.86 10.29
N GLN A 124 19.44 8.36 9.09
CA GLN A 124 18.65 9.50 8.76
C GLN A 124 17.23 8.97 8.84
N VAL A 125 16.64 9.15 10.01
CA VAL A 125 15.20 9.32 10.12
C VAL A 125 14.90 10.29 8.98
N ASP A 126 14.35 9.72 7.91
CA ASP A 126 14.07 10.46 6.67
C ASP A 126 13.23 11.68 7.05
N LYS A 127 13.91 12.84 7.22
CA LYS A 127 13.26 14.09 7.60
C LYS A 127 12.35 14.60 6.47
N SER A 128 12.49 14.03 5.25
CA SER A 128 11.56 14.25 4.15
C SER A 128 10.30 13.40 4.29
N LEU A 129 10.35 12.36 5.12
CA LEU A 129 9.21 11.61 5.63
C LEU A 129 8.73 12.14 7.00
N LYS A 130 8.96 13.40 7.34
CA LYS A 130 7.91 14.05 8.12
C LYS A 130 6.72 14.11 7.16
N PRO A 131 5.76 13.18 7.27
CA PRO A 131 4.50 13.43 6.60
C PRO A 131 4.11 14.79 7.16
N GLN A 132 3.92 15.80 6.33
CA GLN A 132 3.03 16.88 6.73
C GLN A 132 1.87 16.14 7.35
N ALA A 133 1.62 16.37 8.63
CA ALA A 133 0.53 15.71 9.31
C ALA A 133 -0.66 15.86 8.36
N PRO A 134 -1.23 14.77 7.88
CA PRO A 134 -2.29 14.88 6.89
C PRO A 134 -3.36 15.77 7.49
N ASP A 135 -3.93 16.63 6.68
CA ASP A 135 -5.07 17.41 7.09
C ASP A 135 -6.14 16.45 7.62
N MET A 136 -6.51 16.59 8.88
CA MET A 136 -7.46 15.68 9.54
C MET A 136 -8.86 16.25 9.44
N ILE A 137 -9.83 15.41 9.09
CA ILE A 137 -11.23 15.79 9.10
C ILE A 137 -12.01 14.92 10.08
N HIS A 138 -12.95 15.53 10.79
CA HIS A 138 -13.94 14.80 11.55
C HIS A 138 -15.03 14.33 10.61
N LEU A 139 -14.98 13.05 10.23
CA LEU A 139 -15.89 12.43 9.27
C LEU A 139 -17.03 11.74 10.00
N LYS A 140 -18.25 12.03 9.53
CA LYS A 140 -19.46 11.33 9.95
C LYS A 140 -20.23 10.88 8.72
N MET A 141 -20.42 9.58 8.57
CA MET A 141 -21.11 8.99 7.43
C MET A 141 -22.00 7.81 7.81
N LEU A 142 -23.07 7.62 7.07
CA LEU A 142 -23.91 6.42 7.11
C LEU A 142 -23.54 5.51 5.96
N VAL A 143 -23.38 4.21 6.26
CA VAL A 143 -23.10 3.18 5.27
C VAL A 143 -24.12 2.07 5.37
N SER A 144 -24.64 1.58 4.24
CA SER A 144 -25.53 0.41 4.22
C SER A 144 -24.89 -0.80 4.90
N SER A 145 -25.65 -1.51 5.73
CA SER A 145 -25.17 -2.72 6.39
C SER A 145 -24.70 -3.83 5.43
N GLU A 146 -25.15 -3.79 4.18
CA GLU A 146 -24.71 -4.72 3.13
C GLU A 146 -23.19 -4.62 2.85
N LEU A 147 -22.61 -3.42 3.00
CA LEU A 147 -21.18 -3.16 2.88
C LEU A 147 -20.46 -3.10 4.25
N GLY A 148 -21.13 -3.56 5.31
CA GLY A 148 -20.59 -3.52 6.67
C GLY A 148 -19.23 -4.20 6.79
N TYR A 149 -19.03 -5.34 6.12
CA TYR A 149 -17.76 -6.06 6.13
C TYR A 149 -16.59 -5.18 5.70
N ARG A 150 -16.74 -4.33 4.67
CA ARG A 150 -15.69 -3.41 4.22
C ARG A 150 -15.39 -2.33 5.26
N ILE A 151 -16.42 -1.87 5.96
CA ILE A 151 -16.25 -0.86 7.01
C ILE A 151 -15.47 -1.45 8.19
N PHE A 152 -15.78 -2.68 8.60
CA PHE A 152 -15.04 -3.35 9.67
C PHE A 152 -13.61 -3.73 9.29
N ASP A 153 -13.32 -3.95 8.00
CA ASP A 153 -11.96 -4.24 7.50
C ASP A 153 -11.06 -2.99 7.47
N ASP A 154 -11.63 -1.81 7.20
CA ASP A 154 -10.86 -0.60 6.87
C ASP A 154 -10.92 0.49 7.94
N PHE A 155 -11.88 0.45 8.88
CA PHE A 155 -12.04 1.45 9.92
C PHE A 155 -11.89 0.85 11.33
N PRO A 156 -11.33 1.62 12.30
CA PRO A 156 -11.25 1.15 13.68
C PRO A 156 -12.63 0.95 14.28
N ILE A 157 -12.79 -0.11 15.07
CA ILE A 157 -14.10 -0.51 15.62
C ILE A 157 -14.73 0.58 16.49
N GLU A 158 -13.89 1.42 17.11
CA GLU A 158 -14.30 2.54 17.96
C GLU A 158 -15.03 3.63 17.17
N ALA A 159 -14.75 3.72 15.87
CA ALA A 159 -15.39 4.68 14.97
C ALA A 159 -16.73 4.16 14.41
N ILE A 160 -17.06 2.89 14.65
CA ILE A 160 -18.23 2.23 14.04
C ILE A 160 -19.34 2.08 15.10
N GLN A 161 -20.48 2.66 14.83
CA GLN A 161 -21.67 2.52 15.67
C GLN A 161 -22.80 1.85 14.88
N ARG A 162 -23.56 0.99 15.51
CA ARG A 162 -24.78 0.46 14.90
C ARG A 162 -25.83 1.57 14.88
N GLY A 163 -26.18 2.00 13.67
CA GLY A 163 -27.30 2.90 13.44
C GLY A 163 -28.64 2.18 13.48
N SER A 164 -29.58 2.59 12.63
CA SER A 164 -30.84 1.85 12.40
C SER A 164 -30.53 0.46 11.82
N SER A 165 -31.47 -0.47 11.85
CA SER A 165 -31.31 -1.89 11.47
C SER A 165 -30.70 -2.17 10.09
N LYS A 166 -30.51 -1.16 9.25
CA LYS A 166 -29.97 -1.27 7.88
C LYS A 166 -28.77 -0.35 7.59
N ALA A 167 -28.22 0.34 8.58
CA ALA A 167 -27.10 1.25 8.41
C ALA A 167 -26.11 1.22 9.57
N LEU A 168 -24.85 1.41 9.26
CA LEU A 168 -23.76 1.69 10.19
C LEU A 168 -23.46 3.17 10.19
N LEU A 169 -23.25 3.76 11.35
CA LEU A 169 -22.70 5.10 11.50
C LEU A 169 -21.20 4.97 11.71
N VAL A 170 -20.42 5.63 10.87
CA VAL A 170 -18.96 5.76 11.04
C VAL A 170 -18.68 7.20 11.41
N GLU A 171 -18.00 7.40 12.54
CA GLU A 171 -17.70 8.72 13.09
C GLU A 171 -16.30 8.72 13.72
N GLY A 172 -15.45 9.67 13.31
CA GLY A 172 -14.08 9.79 13.81
C GLY A 172 -13.22 10.75 13.01
N ASP A 173 -11.97 10.91 13.47
CA ASP A 173 -10.97 11.75 12.82
C ASP A 173 -10.14 10.92 11.84
N PHE A 174 -10.18 11.30 10.56
CA PHE A 174 -9.50 10.60 9.48
C PHE A 174 -8.64 11.54 8.65
N PRO A 175 -7.50 11.06 8.12
CA PRO A 175 -6.67 11.86 7.24
C PRO A 175 -7.40 12.14 5.91
N LYS A 176 -7.52 13.41 5.54
CA LYS A 176 -8.09 13.87 4.28
C LYS A 176 -7.10 13.62 3.16
N THR A 177 -7.15 12.44 2.58
CA THR A 177 -6.22 11.98 1.54
C THR A 177 -6.97 11.49 0.30
N ASP A 178 -6.28 11.37 -0.83
CA ASP A 178 -6.83 10.76 -2.05
C ASP A 178 -7.40 9.35 -1.81
N TRP A 179 -6.81 8.61 -0.84
CA TRP A 179 -7.32 7.31 -0.44
C TRP A 179 -8.75 7.43 0.11
N LEU A 180 -9.02 8.40 1.00
CA LEU A 180 -10.33 8.56 1.62
C LEU A 180 -11.40 8.88 0.58
N TYR A 181 -11.10 9.79 -0.37
CA TYR A 181 -12.02 10.08 -1.47
C TYR A 181 -12.29 8.85 -2.34
N SER A 182 -11.25 8.16 -2.76
CA SER A 182 -11.36 6.96 -3.59
C SER A 182 -12.13 5.85 -2.89
N TYR A 183 -11.89 5.67 -1.58
CA TYR A 183 -12.58 4.69 -0.76
C TYR A 183 -14.07 4.99 -0.70
N ILE A 184 -14.45 6.21 -0.34
CA ILE A 184 -15.87 6.61 -0.25
C ILE A 184 -16.56 6.48 -1.60
N LEU A 185 -15.95 6.93 -2.70
CA LEU A 185 -16.48 6.76 -4.05
C LEU A 185 -16.67 5.28 -4.41
N SER A 186 -15.80 4.39 -3.93
CA SER A 186 -15.92 2.95 -4.16
C SER A 186 -17.10 2.28 -3.45
N LEU A 187 -17.68 2.94 -2.44
CA LEU A 187 -18.90 2.49 -1.77
C LEU A 187 -20.17 2.83 -2.57
N GLY A 188 -20.05 3.68 -3.59
CA GLY A 188 -21.14 4.04 -4.49
C GLY A 188 -22.34 4.64 -3.75
N GLN A 189 -23.52 4.18 -4.10
CA GLN A 189 -24.79 4.65 -3.50
C GLN A 189 -25.03 4.19 -2.05
N ALA A 190 -24.18 3.27 -1.54
CA ALA A 190 -24.35 2.71 -0.21
C ALA A 190 -23.85 3.63 0.91
N VAL A 191 -23.22 4.76 0.58
CA VAL A 191 -22.67 5.72 1.56
C VAL A 191 -23.36 7.07 1.46
N LYS A 192 -23.61 7.68 2.63
CA LYS A 192 -24.10 9.06 2.76
C LYS A 192 -23.23 9.82 3.73
N ILE A 193 -22.53 10.85 3.23
CA ILE A 193 -21.76 11.74 4.09
C ILE A 193 -22.72 12.69 4.83
N LEU A 194 -22.57 12.75 6.14
CA LEU A 194 -23.29 13.66 7.01
C LEU A 194 -22.46 14.90 7.30
N GLU A 195 -21.22 14.72 7.73
CA GLU A 195 -20.26 15.77 8.11
C GLU A 195 -18.85 15.37 7.68
N PRO A 196 -17.95 16.35 7.37
CA PRO A 196 -18.23 17.77 7.28
C PRO A 196 -18.84 18.17 5.93
N LEU A 197 -19.54 19.28 5.89
CA LEU A 197 -20.23 19.77 4.70
C LEU A 197 -19.26 20.09 3.53
N ASP A 198 -18.10 20.66 3.85
CA ASP A 198 -17.09 21.01 2.85
C ASP A 198 -16.60 19.77 2.11
N PHE A 199 -16.26 18.72 2.84
CA PHE A 199 -15.85 17.44 2.27
C PHE A 199 -16.95 16.82 1.39
N LYS A 200 -18.21 16.92 1.84
CA LYS A 200 -19.37 16.50 1.05
C LYS A 200 -19.49 17.27 -0.27
N HIS A 201 -19.26 18.57 -0.25
CA HIS A 201 -19.30 19.39 -1.47
C HIS A 201 -18.16 19.04 -2.43
N GLU A 202 -16.97 18.75 -1.91
CA GLU A 202 -15.84 18.28 -2.72
C GLU A 202 -16.15 16.95 -3.40
N LEU A 203 -16.75 15.99 -2.68
CA LEU A 203 -17.21 14.71 -3.25
C LEU A 203 -18.28 14.89 -4.34
N ILE A 204 -19.25 15.76 -4.11
CA ILE A 204 -20.25 16.08 -5.13
C ILE A 204 -19.60 16.64 -6.38
N THR A 205 -18.61 17.51 -6.24
CA THR A 205 -17.86 18.07 -7.36
C THR A 205 -17.08 16.98 -8.13
N LEU A 206 -16.48 16.03 -7.43
CA LEU A 206 -15.80 14.89 -8.06
C LEU A 206 -16.79 14.00 -8.81
N ILE A 207 -17.94 13.70 -8.22
CA ILE A 207 -18.98 12.87 -8.86
C ILE A 207 -19.48 13.54 -10.14
N LYS A 208 -19.71 14.86 -10.15
CA LYS A 208 -20.11 15.58 -11.36
C LYS A 208 -19.07 15.51 -12.47
N LYS A 209 -17.77 15.68 -12.11
CA LYS A 209 -16.67 15.51 -13.07
C LYS A 209 -16.57 14.07 -13.60
N MET A 210 -16.88 13.08 -12.77
CA MET A 210 -16.94 11.69 -13.22
C MET A 210 -18.11 11.48 -14.19
N GLU A 211 -19.28 12.04 -13.89
CA GLU A 211 -20.46 11.96 -14.73
C GLU A 211 -20.20 12.57 -16.13
N GLU A 212 -19.51 13.72 -16.20
CA GLU A 212 -19.11 14.37 -17.45
C GLU A 212 -18.33 13.44 -18.39
N ASN A 213 -17.50 12.52 -17.85
CA ASN A 213 -16.72 11.55 -18.64
C ASN A 213 -17.59 10.48 -19.34
N TYR A 214 -18.87 10.38 -19.02
CA TYR A 214 -19.81 9.41 -19.60
C TYR A 214 -20.89 10.06 -20.48
N HIS A 215 -20.82 11.38 -20.69
CA HIS A 215 -21.74 12.15 -21.51
C HIS A 215 -21.17 12.54 -22.88
N GLU A 216 -20.16 11.78 -23.41
CA GLU A 216 -19.66 11.93 -24.78
C GLU A 216 -20.59 11.36 -25.83
#